data_dea0d2e3b975037a71674ecc1d70158d
#
_entry.id   dea0d2e3b975037a71674ecc1d70158d
#
_cell.length_a   1.000
_cell.length_b   1.000
_cell.length_c   1.000
_cell.angle_alpha   90.00
_cell.angle_beta   90.00
_cell.angle_gamma   90.00
#
_symmetry.space_group_name_H-M   'P 1'
#
loop_
_entity.id
_entity.type
_entity.pdbx_description
1 polymer ?
#
loop_
_entity_poly.entity_id
_entity_poly.type
_entity_poly.pdbx_seq_one_letter_code
_entity_poly.pdbx_strand_id
1 'polypeptide(L)'
;MKQTKIVCSISDLKCEQDFIRKLFFTGMNVVRMNTAHATPDGIRKIIRNVRAVSPHIGILIDTKGPEVRTTGVAAPIPYKTGETIKIFGRPEMETSHDIINVSYVDIAKDVKVGDDLLFDDGALDMKVIGVEGPMLIARVENDGVLGAHKSVNVPGEHIDLPALTEKDRHNILLAIEEDIDFIAHSFVRNAADVKAVQDILDAHGSDIKIISKIENQEGVDNIDEIIDASYGIMIARGDLGIEVPIEKIPGIQRQIIRKCVMKKKPVIVATQMLHTMINNPRPTRAEVTDIANAIYSNTDALMLSGETASGKYPVEAVETMAAVAEQAEKDRFGIRDYDIVLNDNCTQKEFLAYSAIDSTRRLGVAGIITDSETGETARNIAAFRGPTPVLAICYKEKTQRWLNLSYGIIPIYQKEHQSAEYMFTAAIRMLRQKGYITLDDKIAYLSGSFGERGGTTFVEINRVRQVFDKSYEFHLPQ
;
A
#
# COMPACT_ATOMS: atom_id res chain seq x y z
N MET A 1 18.53 7.14 -8.62
CA MET A 1 17.07 7.48 -8.40
C MET A 1 16.39 6.24 -7.83
N LYS A 2 15.74 6.37 -6.66
CA LYS A 2 15.05 5.24 -6.02
C LYS A 2 13.90 4.70 -6.87
N GLN A 3 13.70 3.40 -6.86
CA GLN A 3 12.63 2.71 -7.56
C GLN A 3 11.46 2.31 -6.63
N THR A 4 11.77 2.01 -5.35
CA THR A 4 10.77 1.75 -4.30
C THR A 4 9.92 3.00 -4.06
N LYS A 5 8.62 2.84 -3.96
CA LYS A 5 7.68 3.95 -3.75
C LYS A 5 7.56 4.31 -2.28
N ILE A 6 7.20 5.56 -2.00
CA ILE A 6 6.98 6.04 -0.63
C ILE A 6 5.55 6.57 -0.52
N VAL A 7 4.82 6.00 0.43
CA VAL A 7 3.48 6.45 0.85
C VAL A 7 3.63 7.25 2.14
N CYS A 8 3.11 8.47 2.19
CA CYS A 8 3.17 9.32 3.38
C CYS A 8 1.77 9.61 3.90
N SER A 9 1.54 9.36 5.18
CA SER A 9 0.31 9.79 5.85
C SER A 9 0.35 11.30 6.08
N ILE A 10 -0.74 11.98 5.74
CA ILE A 10 -0.93 13.41 5.95
C ILE A 10 -2.22 13.63 6.76
N SER A 11 -2.14 14.51 7.76
CA SER A 11 -3.30 14.95 8.54
C SER A 11 -3.79 16.31 8.07
N ASP A 12 -5.06 16.62 8.33
CA ASP A 12 -5.67 17.93 8.05
C ASP A 12 -5.07 19.07 8.89
N LEU A 13 -4.40 18.73 9.98
CA LEU A 13 -3.66 19.69 10.83
C LEU A 13 -2.34 20.14 10.21
N LYS A 14 -1.75 19.33 9.30
CA LYS A 14 -0.46 19.60 8.66
C LYS A 14 -0.51 19.17 7.19
N CYS A 15 -1.18 19.97 6.37
CA CYS A 15 -1.41 19.66 4.94
C CYS A 15 -1.22 20.87 4.03
N GLU A 16 -0.42 21.86 4.43
CA GLU A 16 -0.12 23.04 3.62
C GLU A 16 0.62 22.64 2.34
N GLN A 17 0.37 23.35 1.24
CA GLN A 17 0.96 23.04 -0.07
C GLN A 17 2.48 23.00 -0.03
N ASP A 18 3.14 23.91 0.72
CA ASP A 18 4.60 23.92 0.83
C ASP A 18 5.14 22.70 1.57
N PHE A 19 4.43 22.20 2.55
CA PHE A 19 4.77 20.97 3.24
C PHE A 19 4.63 19.76 2.30
N ILE A 20 3.50 19.62 1.60
CA ILE A 20 3.28 18.56 0.63
C ILE A 20 4.32 18.61 -0.49
N ARG A 21 4.65 19.83 -0.97
CA ARG A 21 5.68 20.03 -2.00
C ARG A 21 7.06 19.55 -1.54
N LYS A 22 7.44 19.85 -0.30
CA LYS A 22 8.71 19.35 0.27
C LYS A 22 8.73 17.81 0.29
N LEU A 23 7.68 17.16 0.82
CA LEU A 23 7.61 15.69 0.83
C LEU A 23 7.69 15.11 -0.58
N PHE A 24 6.99 15.71 -1.55
CA PHE A 24 6.97 15.24 -2.94
C PHE A 24 8.36 15.30 -3.59
N PHE A 25 9.06 16.42 -3.47
CA PHE A 25 10.41 16.56 -4.04
C PHE A 25 11.47 15.74 -3.29
N THR A 26 11.22 15.41 -2.01
CA THR A 26 12.10 14.52 -1.23
C THR A 26 11.89 13.05 -1.59
N GLY A 27 10.74 12.68 -2.19
CA GLY A 27 10.55 11.33 -2.72
C GLY A 27 9.22 10.66 -2.45
N MET A 28 8.24 11.35 -1.86
CA MET A 28 6.87 10.85 -1.71
C MET A 28 6.21 10.62 -3.08
N ASN A 29 5.51 9.50 -3.22
CA ASN A 29 4.76 9.13 -4.43
C ASN A 29 3.25 9.16 -4.22
N VAL A 30 2.78 8.79 -3.02
CA VAL A 30 1.37 8.68 -2.68
C VAL A 30 1.11 9.32 -1.32
N VAL A 31 0.04 10.08 -1.23
CA VAL A 31 -0.51 10.59 0.04
C VAL A 31 -1.55 9.61 0.57
N ARG A 32 -1.42 9.23 1.83
CA ARG A 32 -2.43 8.46 2.55
C ARG A 32 -3.15 9.36 3.54
N MET A 33 -4.48 9.24 3.61
CA MET A 33 -5.34 9.90 4.59
C MET A 33 -6.02 8.84 5.47
N ASN A 34 -5.86 8.96 6.79
CA ASN A 34 -6.53 8.07 7.75
C ASN A 34 -7.89 8.63 8.12
N THR A 35 -8.96 7.94 7.73
CA THR A 35 -10.34 8.38 8.01
C THR A 35 -10.80 8.13 9.43
N ALA A 36 -10.06 7.38 10.24
CA ALA A 36 -10.43 7.17 11.63
C ALA A 36 -10.60 8.50 12.39
N HIS A 37 -9.73 9.47 12.09
CA HIS A 37 -9.69 10.78 12.78
C HIS A 37 -10.05 11.97 11.89
N ALA A 38 -10.05 11.80 10.56
CA ALA A 38 -10.31 12.91 9.63
C ALA A 38 -11.80 13.20 9.49
N THR A 39 -12.13 14.48 9.32
CA THR A 39 -13.47 14.93 8.93
C THR A 39 -13.59 14.99 7.40
N PRO A 40 -14.80 14.95 6.83
CA PRO A 40 -14.99 15.12 5.38
C PRO A 40 -14.35 16.40 4.83
N ASP A 41 -14.47 17.52 5.52
CA ASP A 41 -13.87 18.80 5.12
C ASP A 41 -12.34 18.77 5.20
N GLY A 42 -11.78 18.09 6.23
CA GLY A 42 -10.35 17.85 6.36
C GLY A 42 -9.82 17.02 5.19
N ILE A 43 -10.53 15.97 4.80
CA ILE A 43 -10.19 15.13 3.64
C ILE A 43 -10.19 15.97 2.36
N ARG A 44 -11.26 16.74 2.09
CA ARG A 44 -11.34 17.64 0.92
C ARG A 44 -10.22 18.70 0.91
N LYS A 45 -9.87 19.25 2.08
CA LYS A 45 -8.75 20.19 2.21
C LYS A 45 -7.42 19.56 1.78
N ILE A 46 -7.12 18.34 2.25
CA ILE A 46 -5.90 17.62 1.88
C ILE A 46 -5.89 17.37 0.37
N ILE A 47 -6.97 16.84 -0.20
CA ILE A 47 -7.08 16.53 -1.64
C ILE A 47 -6.79 17.77 -2.48
N ARG A 48 -7.44 18.89 -2.20
CA ARG A 48 -7.23 20.17 -2.91
C ARG A 48 -5.77 20.61 -2.87
N ASN A 49 -5.13 20.52 -1.70
CA ASN A 49 -3.74 20.94 -1.54
C ASN A 49 -2.78 19.98 -2.27
N VAL A 50 -3.04 18.67 -2.25
CA VAL A 50 -2.25 17.67 -2.99
C VAL A 50 -2.35 17.94 -4.49
N ARG A 51 -3.56 18.10 -5.03
CA ARG A 51 -3.79 18.36 -6.45
C ARG A 51 -3.20 19.71 -6.91
N ALA A 52 -3.20 20.73 -6.03
CA ALA A 52 -2.56 22.02 -6.30
C ALA A 52 -1.02 21.93 -6.35
N VAL A 53 -0.41 20.99 -5.62
CA VAL A 53 1.04 20.74 -5.67
C VAL A 53 1.40 19.96 -6.93
N SER A 54 0.68 18.86 -7.21
CA SER A 54 0.89 18.07 -8.42
C SER A 54 -0.33 17.17 -8.71
N PRO A 55 -0.85 17.17 -9.95
CA PRO A 55 -1.91 16.25 -10.37
C PRO A 55 -1.43 14.80 -10.43
N HIS A 56 -0.12 14.56 -10.32
CA HIS A 56 0.50 13.25 -10.49
C HIS A 56 0.67 12.48 -9.17
N ILE A 57 0.48 13.11 -8.02
CA ILE A 57 0.56 12.43 -6.72
C ILE A 57 -0.66 11.52 -6.58
N GLY A 58 -0.42 10.24 -6.28
CA GLY A 58 -1.49 9.30 -5.94
C GLY A 58 -2.12 9.64 -4.59
N ILE A 59 -3.44 9.46 -4.47
CA ILE A 59 -4.17 9.70 -3.22
C ILE A 59 -4.84 8.40 -2.77
N LEU A 60 -4.56 8.00 -1.54
CA LEU A 60 -5.10 6.83 -0.89
C LEU A 60 -5.89 7.23 0.36
N ILE A 61 -7.15 6.82 0.43
CA ILE A 61 -7.95 6.92 1.64
C ILE A 61 -7.93 5.58 2.38
N ASP A 62 -7.72 5.62 3.69
CA ASP A 62 -7.62 4.42 4.52
C ASP A 62 -8.88 4.34 5.40
N THR A 63 -9.68 3.26 5.24
CA THR A 63 -10.90 3.04 6.03
C THR A 63 -10.54 2.76 7.48
N LYS A 64 -11.48 3.06 8.39
CA LYS A 64 -11.29 2.72 9.79
C LYS A 64 -11.38 1.21 10.00
N GLY A 65 -12.32 0.57 9.31
CA GLY A 65 -12.68 -0.84 9.50
C GLY A 65 -13.46 -1.10 10.80
N PRO A 66 -14.06 -2.30 10.91
CA PRO A 66 -14.77 -2.73 12.10
C PRO A 66 -13.76 -3.15 13.19
N GLU A 67 -13.93 -2.61 14.37
CA GLU A 67 -13.11 -2.94 15.56
C GLU A 67 -14.01 -3.17 16.76
N VAL A 68 -13.65 -4.14 17.61
CA VAL A 68 -14.20 -4.23 18.95
C VAL A 68 -13.48 -3.23 19.84
N ARG A 69 -14.24 -2.41 20.55
CA ARG A 69 -13.68 -1.43 21.49
C ARG A 69 -14.36 -1.51 22.85
N THR A 70 -13.64 -1.16 23.91
CA THR A 70 -14.24 -0.92 25.22
C THR A 70 -15.16 0.30 25.13
N THR A 71 -16.16 0.36 26.01
CA THR A 71 -17.03 1.53 26.16
C THR A 71 -16.34 2.63 26.99
N GLY A 72 -17.09 3.71 27.25
CA GLY A 72 -16.60 4.80 28.09
C GLY A 72 -16.28 4.37 29.51
N VAL A 73 -15.30 5.04 30.13
CA VAL A 73 -14.96 4.93 31.54
C VAL A 73 -14.93 6.33 32.16
N ALA A 74 -15.36 6.45 33.42
CA ALA A 74 -15.35 7.73 34.12
C ALA A 74 -13.91 8.24 34.38
N ALA A 75 -12.98 7.32 34.62
CA ALA A 75 -11.56 7.56 34.79
C ALA A 75 -10.78 6.30 34.40
N PRO A 76 -9.49 6.41 33.99
CA PRO A 76 -8.67 5.24 33.70
C PRO A 76 -8.64 4.26 34.88
N ILE A 77 -8.88 2.98 34.59
CA ILE A 77 -9.04 1.92 35.61
C ILE A 77 -7.75 1.11 35.66
N PRO A 78 -7.06 1.08 36.83
CA PRO A 78 -5.91 0.19 37.01
C PRO A 78 -6.37 -1.25 37.27
N TYR A 79 -5.69 -2.21 36.67
CA TYR A 79 -5.86 -3.64 36.86
C TYR A 79 -4.57 -4.27 37.34
N LYS A 80 -4.70 -5.32 38.17
CA LYS A 80 -3.59 -6.08 38.71
C LYS A 80 -3.65 -7.54 38.27
N THR A 81 -2.51 -8.12 38.03
CA THR A 81 -2.35 -9.53 37.68
C THR A 81 -3.09 -10.43 38.71
N GLY A 82 -3.90 -11.34 38.20
CA GLY A 82 -4.69 -12.28 38.96
C GLY A 82 -6.12 -11.82 39.32
N GLU A 83 -6.49 -10.58 39.07
CA GLU A 83 -7.87 -10.12 39.23
C GLU A 83 -8.80 -10.84 38.23
N THR A 84 -10.05 -11.05 38.67
CA THR A 84 -11.08 -11.67 37.82
C THR A 84 -12.12 -10.63 37.44
N ILE A 85 -12.32 -10.45 36.14
CA ILE A 85 -13.14 -9.38 35.53
C ILE A 85 -14.25 -10.01 34.68
N LYS A 86 -15.42 -9.41 34.73
CA LYS A 86 -16.56 -9.77 33.85
C LYS A 86 -16.57 -8.91 32.62
N ILE A 87 -16.80 -9.52 31.45
CA ILE A 87 -16.82 -8.79 30.16
C ILE A 87 -18.15 -9.06 29.47
N PHE A 88 -18.81 -8.00 28.98
CA PHE A 88 -20.10 -8.07 28.29
C PHE A 88 -20.09 -7.28 26.98
N GLY A 89 -20.81 -7.77 25.99
CA GLY A 89 -21.14 -7.04 24.78
C GLY A 89 -22.32 -6.06 25.03
N ARG A 90 -22.05 -4.90 25.63
CA ARG A 90 -23.07 -3.89 25.99
C ARG A 90 -22.60 -2.49 25.59
N PRO A 91 -22.74 -2.11 24.31
CA PRO A 91 -22.20 -0.85 23.76
C PRO A 91 -22.72 0.42 24.46
N GLU A 92 -23.91 0.35 25.05
CA GLU A 92 -24.57 1.49 25.71
C GLU A 92 -24.22 1.64 27.21
N MET A 93 -23.45 0.69 27.76
CA MET A 93 -23.12 0.68 29.19
C MET A 93 -21.68 1.14 29.39
N GLU A 94 -21.45 1.97 30.43
CA GLU A 94 -20.09 2.34 30.82
C GLU A 94 -19.35 1.16 31.46
N THR A 95 -18.05 1.10 31.22
CA THR A 95 -17.12 0.16 31.84
C THR A 95 -16.81 0.61 33.28
N SER A 96 -16.81 -0.34 34.22
CA SER A 96 -16.38 -0.17 35.60
C SER A 96 -15.21 -1.10 35.93
N HIS A 97 -14.65 -1.02 37.15
CA HIS A 97 -13.53 -1.89 37.55
C HIS A 97 -13.87 -3.38 37.45
N ASP A 98 -15.06 -3.79 37.89
CA ASP A 98 -15.44 -5.21 37.94
C ASP A 98 -16.07 -5.71 36.65
N ILE A 99 -16.48 -4.79 35.76
CA ILE A 99 -17.22 -5.09 34.52
C ILE A 99 -16.66 -4.25 33.40
N ILE A 100 -16.08 -4.90 32.41
CA ILE A 100 -15.73 -4.28 31.13
C ILE A 100 -16.87 -4.49 30.14
N ASN A 101 -17.36 -3.41 29.55
CA ASN A 101 -18.34 -3.47 28.46
C ASN A 101 -17.65 -3.16 27.13
N VAL A 102 -18.02 -3.91 26.09
CA VAL A 102 -17.43 -3.78 24.75
C VAL A 102 -18.51 -3.50 23.71
N SER A 103 -18.10 -2.94 22.58
CA SER A 103 -18.98 -2.53 21.48
C SER A 103 -19.62 -3.69 20.71
N TYR A 104 -19.05 -4.89 20.78
CA TYR A 104 -19.52 -6.08 20.09
C TYR A 104 -20.47 -6.90 20.96
N VAL A 105 -21.76 -6.96 20.58
CA VAL A 105 -22.83 -7.56 21.42
C VAL A 105 -22.62 -9.08 21.60
N ASP A 106 -22.20 -9.75 20.56
CA ASP A 106 -22.07 -11.20 20.51
C ASP A 106 -20.70 -11.74 20.97
N ILE A 107 -19.89 -10.92 21.66
CA ILE A 107 -18.54 -11.28 22.11
C ILE A 107 -18.45 -12.65 22.82
N ALA A 108 -19.45 -12.98 23.65
CA ALA A 108 -19.48 -14.24 24.38
C ALA A 108 -19.88 -15.45 23.51
N LYS A 109 -20.27 -15.25 22.26
CA LYS A 109 -20.56 -16.34 21.30
C LYS A 109 -19.28 -16.76 20.58
N ASP A 110 -18.46 -15.78 20.21
CA ASP A 110 -17.29 -16.00 19.35
C ASP A 110 -16.04 -16.35 20.18
N VAL A 111 -15.96 -15.86 21.42
CA VAL A 111 -14.81 -16.04 22.31
C VAL A 111 -15.01 -17.26 23.22
N LYS A 112 -13.95 -18.05 23.40
CA LYS A 112 -13.96 -19.33 24.13
C LYS A 112 -13.08 -19.26 25.38
N VAL A 113 -13.30 -20.24 26.29
CA VAL A 113 -12.39 -20.43 27.43
C VAL A 113 -11.01 -20.82 26.91
N GLY A 114 -10.00 -20.09 27.37
CA GLY A 114 -8.61 -20.26 26.96
C GLY A 114 -8.12 -19.22 25.97
N ASP A 115 -9.00 -18.40 25.40
CA ASP A 115 -8.60 -17.30 24.52
C ASP A 115 -7.98 -16.14 25.28
N ASP A 116 -7.09 -15.41 24.62
CA ASP A 116 -6.52 -14.18 25.13
C ASP A 116 -7.33 -12.98 24.63
N LEU A 117 -7.60 -12.04 25.54
CA LEU A 117 -8.23 -10.77 25.24
C LEU A 117 -7.22 -9.66 25.44
N LEU A 118 -6.79 -9.05 24.34
CA LEU A 118 -5.80 -7.98 24.34
C LEU A 118 -6.49 -6.62 24.26
N PHE A 119 -6.30 -5.79 25.28
CA PHE A 119 -6.83 -4.44 25.37
C PHE A 119 -5.72 -3.41 25.11
N ASP A 120 -6.08 -2.28 24.46
CA ASP A 120 -5.16 -1.18 24.16
C ASP A 120 -3.89 -1.65 23.45
N ASP A 121 -4.08 -2.34 22.31
CA ASP A 121 -3.01 -2.89 21.49
C ASP A 121 -2.08 -3.87 22.26
N GLY A 122 -2.65 -4.59 23.22
CA GLY A 122 -1.93 -5.58 24.05
C GLY A 122 -1.22 -5.00 25.28
N ALA A 123 -1.47 -3.72 25.64
CA ALA A 123 -0.95 -3.14 26.86
C ALA A 123 -1.54 -3.81 28.13
N LEU A 124 -2.76 -4.35 28.02
CA LEU A 124 -3.42 -5.13 29.05
C LEU A 124 -3.90 -6.44 28.45
N ASP A 125 -3.46 -7.55 29.04
CA ASP A 125 -3.77 -8.92 28.61
C ASP A 125 -4.65 -9.61 29.67
N MET A 126 -5.72 -10.28 29.21
CA MET A 126 -6.63 -11.05 30.04
C MET A 126 -6.91 -12.41 29.39
N LYS A 127 -6.89 -13.47 30.20
CA LYS A 127 -7.22 -14.83 29.78
C LYS A 127 -8.65 -15.18 30.10
N VAL A 128 -9.44 -15.63 29.13
CA VAL A 128 -10.81 -16.11 29.37
C VAL A 128 -10.78 -17.41 30.15
N ILE A 129 -11.37 -17.41 31.33
CA ILE A 129 -11.43 -18.58 32.24
C ILE A 129 -12.83 -19.17 32.38
N GLY A 130 -13.85 -18.46 31.87
CA GLY A 130 -15.25 -18.94 31.87
C GLY A 130 -16.13 -18.18 30.90
N VAL A 131 -17.20 -18.83 30.44
CA VAL A 131 -18.27 -18.23 29.63
C VAL A 131 -19.61 -18.60 30.28
N GLU A 132 -20.37 -17.59 30.70
CA GLU A 132 -21.68 -17.79 31.37
C GLU A 132 -22.75 -16.95 30.69
N GLY A 133 -23.51 -17.59 29.80
CA GLY A 133 -24.51 -16.90 28.97
C GLY A 133 -23.87 -15.78 28.12
N PRO A 134 -24.28 -14.50 28.27
CA PRO A 134 -23.73 -13.39 27.51
C PRO A 134 -22.44 -12.80 28.14
N MET A 135 -21.89 -13.44 29.16
CA MET A 135 -20.77 -12.93 29.97
C MET A 135 -19.54 -13.79 29.78
N LEU A 136 -18.41 -13.14 29.53
CA LEU A 136 -17.08 -13.74 29.67
C LEU A 136 -16.55 -13.45 31.08
N ILE A 137 -15.84 -14.41 31.64
CA ILE A 137 -15.08 -14.27 32.89
C ILE A 137 -13.62 -14.37 32.47
N ALA A 138 -12.84 -13.31 32.72
CA ALA A 138 -11.44 -13.25 32.33
C ALA A 138 -10.55 -12.96 33.56
N ARG A 139 -9.35 -13.53 33.55
CA ARG A 139 -8.30 -13.25 34.52
C ARG A 139 -7.27 -12.32 33.93
N VAL A 140 -6.89 -11.30 34.66
CA VAL A 140 -5.85 -10.35 34.29
C VAL A 140 -4.47 -11.03 34.31
N GLU A 141 -3.72 -10.97 33.23
CA GLU A 141 -2.41 -11.64 33.10
C GLU A 141 -1.22 -10.68 33.36
N ASN A 142 -1.42 -9.37 33.17
CA ASN A 142 -0.38 -8.36 33.46
C ASN A 142 -0.97 -7.10 34.09
N ASP A 143 -0.18 -6.41 34.90
CA ASP A 143 -0.56 -5.10 35.44
C ASP A 143 -0.74 -4.08 34.33
N GLY A 144 -1.83 -3.31 34.33
CA GLY A 144 -2.11 -2.31 33.32
C GLY A 144 -3.17 -1.30 33.72
N VAL A 145 -3.44 -0.34 32.84
CA VAL A 145 -4.47 0.69 33.04
C VAL A 145 -5.36 0.75 31.81
N LEU A 146 -6.66 0.57 31.96
CA LEU A 146 -7.63 0.61 30.87
C LEU A 146 -8.28 2.00 30.80
N GLY A 147 -8.12 2.67 29.65
CA GLY A 147 -8.81 3.90 29.31
C GLY A 147 -10.12 3.65 28.56
N ALA A 148 -10.82 4.75 28.23
CA ALA A 148 -12.04 4.71 27.42
C ALA A 148 -11.76 4.34 25.96
N HIS A 149 -12.67 3.61 25.32
CA HIS A 149 -12.70 3.31 23.89
C HIS A 149 -11.42 2.66 23.33
N LYS A 150 -10.80 1.78 24.14
CA LYS A 150 -9.59 1.04 23.78
C LYS A 150 -9.91 -0.14 22.87
N SER A 151 -9.00 -0.49 21.97
CA SER A 151 -9.10 -1.70 21.13
C SER A 151 -9.24 -2.96 21.98
N VAL A 152 -9.97 -3.94 21.46
CA VAL A 152 -10.10 -5.27 22.04
C VAL A 152 -9.85 -6.29 20.91
N ASN A 153 -8.76 -7.01 21.01
CA ASN A 153 -8.37 -8.05 20.04
C ASN A 153 -8.48 -9.43 20.68
N VAL A 154 -8.83 -10.42 19.88
CA VAL A 154 -8.93 -11.83 20.26
C VAL A 154 -8.07 -12.63 19.29
N PRO A 155 -6.76 -12.74 19.51
CA PRO A 155 -5.84 -13.35 18.57
C PRO A 155 -6.24 -14.78 18.18
N GLY A 156 -6.34 -15.03 16.87
CA GLY A 156 -6.63 -16.35 16.32
C GLY A 156 -8.11 -16.74 16.27
N GLU A 157 -9.02 -15.95 16.83
CA GLU A 157 -10.47 -16.22 16.77
C GLU A 157 -11.17 -15.36 15.71
N HIS A 158 -12.18 -15.94 15.09
CA HIS A 158 -13.03 -15.23 14.14
C HIS A 158 -14.09 -14.43 14.92
N ILE A 159 -14.10 -13.12 14.75
CA ILE A 159 -15.13 -12.22 15.29
C ILE A 159 -16.05 -11.80 14.13
N ASP A 160 -17.34 -12.13 14.23
CA ASP A 160 -18.33 -11.90 13.17
C ASP A 160 -18.73 -10.41 13.08
N LEU A 161 -17.77 -9.58 12.66
CA LEU A 161 -17.98 -8.16 12.40
C LEU A 161 -18.32 -7.92 10.92
N PRO A 162 -19.13 -6.89 10.60
CA PRO A 162 -19.41 -6.52 9.21
C PRO A 162 -18.12 -6.09 8.51
N ALA A 163 -17.99 -6.36 7.19
CA ALA A 163 -16.81 -5.94 6.42
C ALA A 163 -16.59 -4.42 6.42
N LEU A 164 -17.67 -3.64 6.50
CA LEU A 164 -17.66 -2.18 6.45
C LEU A 164 -18.54 -1.58 7.53
N THR A 165 -18.04 -0.56 8.21
CA THR A 165 -18.88 0.29 9.08
C THR A 165 -19.67 1.30 8.26
N GLU A 166 -20.69 1.91 8.86
CA GLU A 166 -21.42 3.02 8.22
C GLU A 166 -20.50 4.21 7.91
N LYS A 167 -19.53 4.48 8.77
CA LYS A 167 -18.52 5.52 8.53
C LYS A 167 -17.67 5.19 7.30
N ASP A 168 -17.28 3.94 7.13
CA ASP A 168 -16.49 3.50 5.96
C ASP A 168 -17.29 3.66 4.67
N ARG A 169 -18.57 3.30 4.67
CA ARG A 169 -19.47 3.52 3.53
C ARG A 169 -19.54 4.99 3.12
N HIS A 170 -19.70 5.89 4.08
CA HIS A 170 -19.68 7.33 3.82
C HIS A 170 -18.34 7.82 3.26
N ASN A 171 -17.23 7.32 3.80
CA ASN A 171 -15.90 7.68 3.32
C ASN A 171 -15.59 7.12 1.93
N ILE A 172 -16.11 5.93 1.58
CA ILE A 172 -16.02 5.38 0.23
C ILE A 172 -16.81 6.24 -0.78
N LEU A 173 -18.01 6.67 -0.41
CA LEU A 173 -18.79 7.59 -1.26
C LEU A 173 -18.10 8.94 -1.44
N LEU A 174 -17.51 9.49 -0.39
CA LEU A 174 -16.67 10.68 -0.47
C LEU A 174 -15.45 10.46 -1.38
N ALA A 175 -14.80 9.29 -1.30
CA ALA A 175 -13.70 8.94 -2.18
C ALA A 175 -14.09 8.91 -3.66
N ILE A 176 -15.32 8.44 -3.96
CA ILE A 176 -15.88 8.43 -5.31
C ILE A 176 -16.15 9.86 -5.78
N GLU A 177 -16.80 10.69 -4.94
CA GLU A 177 -17.09 12.09 -5.25
C GLU A 177 -15.83 12.90 -5.57
N GLU A 178 -14.77 12.68 -4.82
CA GLU A 178 -13.49 13.41 -4.94
C GLU A 178 -12.50 12.79 -5.93
N ASP A 179 -12.89 11.77 -6.70
CA ASP A 179 -12.06 11.06 -7.69
C ASP A 179 -10.69 10.63 -7.14
N ILE A 180 -10.70 9.97 -5.97
CA ILE A 180 -9.50 9.42 -5.32
C ILE A 180 -8.99 8.22 -6.09
N ASP A 181 -7.71 7.88 -5.92
CA ASP A 181 -7.04 6.84 -6.70
C ASP A 181 -7.12 5.46 -6.04
N PHE A 182 -7.06 5.42 -4.69
CA PHE A 182 -7.00 4.16 -3.92
C PHE A 182 -7.84 4.21 -2.66
N ILE A 183 -8.41 3.06 -2.31
CA ILE A 183 -8.99 2.79 -0.99
C ILE A 183 -8.16 1.69 -0.34
N ALA A 184 -7.56 1.95 0.82
CA ALA A 184 -7.02 0.93 1.70
C ALA A 184 -8.14 0.41 2.59
N HIS A 185 -8.52 -0.84 2.40
CA HIS A 185 -9.59 -1.49 3.14
C HIS A 185 -9.04 -2.23 4.36
N SER A 186 -9.43 -1.79 5.55
CA SER A 186 -8.92 -2.30 6.83
C SER A 186 -9.56 -3.62 7.23
N PHE A 187 -8.82 -4.45 7.95
CA PHE A 187 -9.23 -5.71 8.56
C PHE A 187 -9.82 -6.73 7.58
N VAL A 188 -9.29 -6.80 6.35
CA VAL A 188 -9.74 -7.77 5.35
C VAL A 188 -9.42 -9.18 5.81
N ARG A 189 -10.43 -10.06 5.82
CA ARG A 189 -10.35 -11.45 6.23
C ARG A 189 -10.38 -12.42 5.04
N ASN A 190 -11.12 -12.06 3.97
CA ASN A 190 -11.37 -12.92 2.81
C ASN A 190 -11.77 -12.10 1.57
N ALA A 191 -11.98 -12.76 0.43
CA ALA A 191 -12.38 -12.12 -0.82
C ALA A 191 -13.77 -11.45 -0.74
N ALA A 192 -14.68 -11.93 0.12
CA ALA A 192 -16.00 -11.34 0.27
C ALA A 192 -15.94 -9.93 0.90
N ASP A 193 -15.02 -9.70 1.83
CA ASP A 193 -14.78 -8.37 2.40
C ASP A 193 -14.29 -7.39 1.31
N VAL A 194 -13.40 -7.82 0.42
CA VAL A 194 -12.95 -7.01 -0.73
C VAL A 194 -14.12 -6.71 -1.66
N LYS A 195 -14.95 -7.73 -1.93
CA LYS A 195 -16.13 -7.58 -2.79
C LYS A 195 -17.13 -6.58 -2.22
N ALA A 196 -17.29 -6.48 -0.92
CA ALA A 196 -18.20 -5.51 -0.31
C ALA A 196 -17.84 -4.06 -0.66
N VAL A 197 -16.55 -3.73 -0.79
CA VAL A 197 -16.09 -2.43 -1.30
C VAL A 197 -16.29 -2.34 -2.80
N GLN A 198 -15.91 -3.39 -3.55
CA GLN A 198 -16.03 -3.40 -5.01
C GLN A 198 -17.48 -3.19 -5.47
N ASP A 199 -18.45 -3.80 -4.80
CA ASP A 199 -19.88 -3.65 -5.12
C ASP A 199 -20.35 -2.18 -4.99
N ILE A 200 -19.82 -1.43 -4.03
CA ILE A 200 -20.11 0.01 -3.90
C ILE A 200 -19.47 0.78 -5.08
N LEU A 201 -18.22 0.48 -5.42
CA LEU A 201 -17.53 1.13 -6.54
C LEU A 201 -18.24 0.86 -7.86
N ASP A 202 -18.62 -0.38 -8.12
CA ASP A 202 -19.32 -0.81 -9.34
C ASP A 202 -20.69 -0.15 -9.47
N ALA A 203 -21.45 -0.05 -8.37
CA ALA A 203 -22.75 0.61 -8.33
C ALA A 203 -22.67 2.10 -8.71
N HIS A 204 -21.51 2.74 -8.52
CA HIS A 204 -21.26 4.14 -8.85
C HIS A 204 -20.40 4.33 -10.09
N GLY A 205 -20.06 3.25 -10.82
CA GLY A 205 -19.19 3.29 -12.01
C GLY A 205 -17.77 3.82 -11.70
N SER A 206 -17.28 3.61 -10.49
CA SER A 206 -15.97 4.11 -10.03
C SER A 206 -14.86 3.11 -10.35
N ASP A 207 -13.72 3.61 -10.77
CA ASP A 207 -12.52 2.83 -11.11
C ASP A 207 -11.42 2.91 -10.03
N ILE A 208 -11.75 3.41 -8.83
CA ILE A 208 -10.87 3.44 -7.66
C ILE A 208 -10.31 2.05 -7.38
N LYS A 209 -9.02 1.96 -7.01
CA LYS A 209 -8.34 0.70 -6.78
C LYS A 209 -8.33 0.33 -5.30
N ILE A 210 -8.66 -0.94 -5.01
CA ILE A 210 -8.71 -1.45 -3.63
C ILE A 210 -7.34 -2.01 -3.25
N ILE A 211 -6.81 -1.53 -2.13
CA ILE A 211 -5.63 -2.06 -1.44
C ILE A 211 -6.10 -2.75 -0.17
N SER A 212 -6.07 -4.06 -0.13
CA SER A 212 -6.49 -4.80 1.05
C SER A 212 -5.42 -4.81 2.12
N LYS A 213 -5.79 -4.46 3.36
CA LYS A 213 -4.88 -4.46 4.49
C LYS A 213 -4.93 -5.82 5.20
N ILE A 214 -3.77 -6.43 5.37
CA ILE A 214 -3.63 -7.69 6.10
C ILE A 214 -3.19 -7.35 7.51
N GLU A 215 -4.12 -7.56 8.45
CA GLU A 215 -4.06 -7.10 9.84
C GLU A 215 -4.42 -8.18 10.86
N ASN A 216 -4.82 -9.37 10.39
CA ASN A 216 -5.26 -10.49 11.23
C ASN A 216 -4.84 -11.85 10.65
N GLN A 217 -4.94 -12.91 11.46
CA GLN A 217 -4.54 -14.26 11.05
C GLN A 217 -5.41 -14.79 9.90
N GLU A 218 -6.72 -14.55 9.92
CA GLU A 218 -7.64 -15.01 8.87
C GLU A 218 -7.27 -14.43 7.49
N GLY A 219 -6.89 -13.13 7.44
CA GLY A 219 -6.39 -12.49 6.23
C GLY A 219 -5.06 -13.07 5.73
N VAL A 220 -4.20 -13.55 6.65
CA VAL A 220 -2.98 -14.28 6.28
C VAL A 220 -3.30 -15.64 5.69
N ASP A 221 -4.24 -16.37 6.27
CA ASP A 221 -4.64 -17.71 5.83
C ASP A 221 -5.33 -17.67 4.46
N ASN A 222 -6.17 -16.65 4.22
CA ASN A 222 -6.91 -16.43 2.97
C ASN A 222 -6.18 -15.52 1.97
N ILE A 223 -4.88 -15.31 2.13
CA ILE A 223 -4.11 -14.30 1.37
C ILE A 223 -4.20 -14.48 -0.15
N ASP A 224 -4.30 -15.70 -0.67
CA ASP A 224 -4.29 -15.95 -2.11
C ASP A 224 -5.56 -15.40 -2.78
N GLU A 225 -6.73 -15.65 -2.21
CA GLU A 225 -8.00 -15.14 -2.72
C GLU A 225 -8.13 -13.61 -2.52
N ILE A 226 -7.57 -13.07 -1.43
CA ILE A 226 -7.54 -11.63 -1.17
C ILE A 226 -6.68 -10.93 -2.23
N ILE A 227 -5.50 -11.47 -2.56
CA ILE A 227 -4.63 -10.91 -3.61
C ILE A 227 -5.37 -10.93 -4.95
N ASP A 228 -6.04 -12.03 -5.30
CA ASP A 228 -6.76 -12.15 -6.58
C ASP A 228 -7.90 -11.12 -6.67
N ALA A 229 -8.64 -10.90 -5.61
CA ALA A 229 -9.74 -9.93 -5.54
C ALA A 229 -9.29 -8.45 -5.48
N SER A 230 -8.04 -8.17 -5.07
CA SER A 230 -7.54 -6.81 -4.82
C SER A 230 -6.70 -6.27 -5.96
N TYR A 231 -6.58 -4.94 -6.05
CA TYR A 231 -5.56 -4.30 -6.88
C TYR A 231 -4.15 -4.45 -6.28
N GLY A 232 -4.03 -4.35 -4.98
CA GLY A 232 -2.78 -4.51 -4.25
C GLY A 232 -3.01 -4.83 -2.77
N ILE A 233 -1.93 -5.04 -2.05
CA ILE A 233 -1.94 -5.44 -0.63
C ILE A 233 -1.15 -4.43 0.21
N MET A 234 -1.61 -4.20 1.44
CA MET A 234 -0.84 -3.50 2.47
C MET A 234 -0.63 -4.43 3.66
N ILE A 235 0.61 -4.67 4.01
CA ILE A 235 0.99 -5.43 5.21
C ILE A 235 1.07 -4.44 6.36
N ALA A 236 0.03 -4.37 7.19
CA ALA A 236 -0.07 -3.44 8.30
C ALA A 236 0.44 -4.11 9.58
N ARG A 237 1.77 -4.07 9.76
CA ARG A 237 2.47 -4.85 10.78
C ARG A 237 2.13 -4.47 12.22
N GLY A 238 1.64 -3.25 12.45
CA GLY A 238 1.19 -2.80 13.78
C GLY A 238 0.05 -3.66 14.28
N ASP A 239 -1.06 -3.65 13.55
CA ASP A 239 -2.26 -4.40 13.90
C ASP A 239 -2.03 -5.91 13.76
N LEU A 240 -1.35 -6.35 12.69
CA LEU A 240 -1.00 -7.76 12.52
C LEU A 240 -0.16 -8.32 13.67
N GLY A 241 0.71 -7.49 14.29
CA GLY A 241 1.55 -7.89 15.41
C GLY A 241 0.83 -8.03 16.73
N ILE A 242 -0.43 -7.62 16.81
CA ILE A 242 -1.31 -7.88 17.94
C ILE A 242 -2.02 -9.23 17.74
N GLU A 243 -2.39 -9.54 16.49
CA GLU A 243 -3.19 -10.71 16.12
C GLU A 243 -2.37 -12.00 15.90
N VAL A 244 -1.07 -11.86 15.61
CA VAL A 244 -0.18 -13.01 15.39
C VAL A 244 1.09 -12.91 16.23
N PRO A 245 1.73 -14.03 16.61
CA PRO A 245 3.01 -14.01 17.31
C PRO A 245 4.06 -13.19 16.54
N ILE A 246 4.73 -12.28 17.26
CA ILE A 246 5.62 -11.28 16.64
C ILE A 246 6.77 -11.90 15.84
N GLU A 247 7.25 -13.05 16.27
CA GLU A 247 8.32 -13.81 15.59
C GLU A 247 7.88 -14.37 14.23
N LYS A 248 6.58 -14.48 13.93
CA LYS A 248 6.06 -14.94 12.65
C LYS A 248 5.97 -13.82 11.60
N ILE A 249 5.88 -12.55 12.03
CA ILE A 249 5.66 -11.41 11.15
C ILE A 249 6.68 -11.31 10.01
N PRO A 250 8.01 -11.45 10.23
CA PRO A 250 8.98 -11.37 9.13
C PRO A 250 8.77 -12.45 8.07
N GLY A 251 8.39 -13.66 8.48
CA GLY A 251 8.06 -14.77 7.58
C GLY A 251 6.79 -14.51 6.75
N ILE A 252 5.72 -14.07 7.41
CA ILE A 252 4.44 -13.70 6.80
C ILE A 252 4.66 -12.56 5.79
N GLN A 253 5.36 -11.50 6.17
CA GLN A 253 5.69 -10.38 5.29
C GLN A 253 6.38 -10.85 4.02
N ARG A 254 7.44 -11.68 4.14
CA ARG A 254 8.18 -12.21 2.98
C ARG A 254 7.30 -13.06 2.07
N GLN A 255 6.43 -13.90 2.66
CA GLN A 255 5.50 -14.76 1.92
C GLN A 255 4.48 -13.92 1.13
N ILE A 256 3.86 -12.91 1.76
CA ILE A 256 2.87 -12.04 1.12
C ILE A 256 3.52 -11.25 -0.02
N ILE A 257 4.70 -10.63 0.22
CA ILE A 257 5.43 -9.90 -0.82
C ILE A 257 5.68 -10.81 -2.03
N ARG A 258 6.21 -12.03 -1.81
CA ARG A 258 6.49 -12.99 -2.88
C ARG A 258 5.23 -13.31 -3.70
N LYS A 259 4.10 -13.60 -3.04
CA LYS A 259 2.82 -13.89 -3.70
C LYS A 259 2.33 -12.70 -4.52
N CYS A 260 2.40 -11.48 -3.98
CA CYS A 260 2.02 -10.25 -4.68
C CYS A 260 2.87 -10.03 -5.95
N VAL A 261 4.19 -10.18 -5.84
CA VAL A 261 5.10 -10.05 -6.99
C VAL A 261 4.79 -11.08 -8.08
N MET A 262 4.55 -12.34 -7.70
CA MET A 262 4.15 -13.39 -8.67
C MET A 262 2.82 -13.09 -9.37
N LYS A 263 1.87 -12.47 -8.67
CA LYS A 263 0.56 -12.03 -9.21
C LYS A 263 0.61 -10.63 -9.85
N LYS A 264 1.79 -9.96 -9.89
CA LYS A 264 2.01 -8.60 -10.43
C LYS A 264 1.10 -7.54 -9.77
N LYS A 265 0.82 -7.74 -8.48
CA LYS A 265 0.04 -6.85 -7.64
C LYS A 265 0.99 -6.00 -6.78
N PRO A 266 0.80 -4.69 -6.67
CA PRO A 266 1.64 -3.88 -5.79
C PRO A 266 1.45 -4.24 -4.33
N VAL A 267 2.56 -4.22 -3.57
CA VAL A 267 2.55 -4.49 -2.14
C VAL A 267 3.23 -3.37 -1.36
N ILE A 268 2.57 -2.91 -0.30
CA ILE A 268 3.02 -1.87 0.61
C ILE A 268 3.40 -2.51 1.94
N VAL A 269 4.62 -2.27 2.43
CA VAL A 269 4.98 -2.58 3.82
C VAL A 269 4.75 -1.33 4.66
N ALA A 270 3.91 -1.47 5.69
CA ALA A 270 3.41 -0.35 6.47
C ALA A 270 3.68 -0.52 7.96
N THR A 271 3.64 0.60 8.67
CA THR A 271 3.78 0.78 10.12
C THR A 271 5.18 0.49 10.68
N GLN A 272 5.58 1.26 11.68
CA GLN A 272 6.82 1.10 12.43
C GLN A 272 8.10 1.07 11.57
N MET A 273 8.12 1.80 10.44
CA MET A 273 9.28 1.84 9.55
C MET A 273 10.40 2.75 10.08
N LEU A 274 10.06 3.98 10.48
CA LEU A 274 10.94 4.97 11.09
C LEU A 274 10.29 5.59 12.33
N HIS A 275 9.65 4.76 13.14
CA HIS A 275 8.83 5.18 14.29
C HIS A 275 9.59 6.11 15.26
N THR A 276 10.88 5.83 15.48
CA THR A 276 11.74 6.68 16.30
C THR A 276 11.81 8.12 15.77
N MET A 277 11.70 8.32 14.45
CA MET A 277 11.76 9.65 13.83
C MET A 277 10.49 10.48 14.02
N ILE A 278 9.46 9.96 14.65
CA ILE A 278 8.35 10.78 15.15
C ILE A 278 8.90 11.86 16.10
N ASN A 279 9.83 11.48 16.97
CA ASN A 279 10.38 12.36 18.01
C ASN A 279 11.88 12.66 17.88
N ASN A 280 12.64 11.86 17.12
CA ASN A 280 14.09 11.99 16.98
C ASN A 280 14.49 12.30 15.52
N PRO A 281 15.55 13.10 15.29
CA PRO A 281 15.97 13.49 13.95
C PRO A 281 16.69 12.37 13.16
N ARG A 282 16.97 11.23 13.81
CA ARG A 282 17.67 10.08 13.21
C ARG A 282 17.00 8.78 13.60
N PRO A 283 16.96 7.78 12.69
CA PRO A 283 16.43 6.46 12.98
C PRO A 283 17.41 5.62 13.80
N THR A 284 16.93 4.52 14.32
CA THR A 284 17.76 3.43 14.83
C THR A 284 18.36 2.61 13.69
N ARG A 285 19.43 1.83 13.98
CA ARG A 285 20.00 0.88 13.02
C ARG A 285 19.01 -0.23 12.66
N ALA A 286 18.17 -0.65 13.61
CA ALA A 286 17.15 -1.67 13.40
C ALA A 286 16.12 -1.21 12.35
N GLU A 287 15.63 0.03 12.43
CA GLU A 287 14.70 0.61 11.45
C GLU A 287 15.31 0.71 10.05
N VAL A 288 16.58 1.12 9.94
CA VAL A 288 17.30 1.13 8.65
C VAL A 288 17.43 -0.29 8.07
N THR A 289 17.72 -1.27 8.91
CA THR A 289 17.82 -2.69 8.50
C THR A 289 16.46 -3.23 8.07
N ASP A 290 15.38 -2.86 8.74
CA ASP A 290 14.02 -3.28 8.41
C ASP A 290 13.57 -2.74 7.05
N ILE A 291 13.82 -1.46 6.76
CA ILE A 291 13.60 -0.86 5.44
C ILE A 291 14.36 -1.62 4.36
N ALA A 292 15.67 -1.87 4.57
CA ALA A 292 16.50 -2.58 3.61
C ALA A 292 15.97 -4.01 3.36
N ASN A 293 15.57 -4.73 4.41
CA ASN A 293 15.01 -6.08 4.30
C ASN A 293 13.68 -6.12 3.54
N ALA A 294 12.81 -5.14 3.71
CA ALA A 294 11.58 -5.02 2.92
C ALA A 294 11.90 -4.85 1.43
N ILE A 295 12.92 -4.06 1.09
CA ILE A 295 13.37 -3.82 -0.28
C ILE A 295 14.04 -5.07 -0.86
N TYR A 296 14.89 -5.76 -0.10
CA TYR A 296 15.49 -7.03 -0.51
C TYR A 296 14.42 -8.11 -0.77
N SER A 297 13.31 -8.05 -0.03
CA SER A 297 12.16 -8.93 -0.24
C SER A 297 11.32 -8.55 -1.48
N ASN A 298 11.69 -7.50 -2.23
CA ASN A 298 11.00 -7.03 -3.43
C ASN A 298 9.66 -6.30 -3.20
N THR A 299 9.50 -5.58 -2.10
CA THR A 299 8.31 -4.73 -1.91
C THR A 299 8.19 -3.65 -3.01
N ASP A 300 6.97 -3.22 -3.32
CA ASP A 300 6.72 -2.10 -4.24
C ASP A 300 6.84 -0.74 -3.53
N ALA A 301 6.29 -0.66 -2.34
CA ALA A 301 6.23 0.60 -1.59
C ALA A 301 6.45 0.39 -0.09
N LEU A 302 6.91 1.47 0.55
CA LEU A 302 7.03 1.60 2.00
C LEU A 302 6.14 2.74 2.47
N MET A 303 5.55 2.63 3.65
CA MET A 303 4.66 3.66 4.18
C MET A 303 5.18 4.27 5.47
N LEU A 304 5.14 5.59 5.55
CA LEU A 304 5.31 6.39 6.75
C LEU A 304 3.93 6.80 7.29
N SER A 305 3.70 6.56 8.56
CA SER A 305 2.44 6.82 9.26
C SER A 305 2.54 8.06 10.16
N GLY A 306 2.76 7.88 11.45
CA GLY A 306 2.93 8.95 12.41
C GLY A 306 4.12 9.86 12.10
N GLU A 307 5.17 9.32 11.46
CA GLU A 307 6.38 10.04 11.11
C GLU A 307 6.09 11.27 10.25
N THR A 308 5.13 11.16 9.31
CA THR A 308 4.75 12.28 8.42
C THR A 308 3.43 12.96 8.82
N ALA A 309 2.53 12.27 9.51
CA ALA A 309 1.22 12.80 9.90
C ALA A 309 1.32 13.78 11.09
N SER A 310 2.13 13.45 12.10
CA SER A 310 2.24 14.21 13.36
C SER A 310 3.68 14.37 13.87
N GLY A 311 4.64 13.71 13.23
CA GLY A 311 6.04 13.70 13.65
C GLY A 311 6.71 15.08 13.58
N LYS A 312 7.78 15.22 14.34
CA LYS A 312 8.60 16.45 14.39
C LYS A 312 9.53 16.57 13.17
N TYR A 313 9.89 15.45 12.53
CA TYR A 313 10.89 15.36 11.47
C TYR A 313 10.35 14.68 10.19
N PRO A 314 9.21 15.15 9.63
CA PRO A 314 8.53 14.45 8.54
C PRO A 314 9.32 14.45 7.23
N VAL A 315 10.00 15.55 6.90
CA VAL A 315 10.78 15.66 5.66
C VAL A 315 12.02 14.80 5.76
N GLU A 316 12.72 14.84 6.89
CA GLU A 316 13.90 14.05 7.19
C GLU A 316 13.59 12.55 7.21
N ALA A 317 12.38 12.16 7.64
CA ALA A 317 11.93 10.76 7.58
C ALA A 317 11.77 10.27 6.13
N VAL A 318 11.18 11.07 5.25
CA VAL A 318 11.08 10.76 3.81
C VAL A 318 12.47 10.71 3.16
N GLU A 319 13.35 11.68 3.48
CA GLU A 319 14.73 11.72 2.99
C GLU A 319 15.52 10.48 3.41
N THR A 320 15.42 10.11 4.69
CA THR A 320 16.06 8.91 5.23
C THR A 320 15.57 7.65 4.53
N MET A 321 14.25 7.48 4.41
CA MET A 321 13.66 6.31 3.73
C MET A 321 14.09 6.27 2.26
N ALA A 322 14.11 7.40 1.57
CA ALA A 322 14.55 7.48 0.17
C ALA A 322 16.04 7.09 0.01
N ALA A 323 16.91 7.58 0.90
CA ALA A 323 18.33 7.28 0.89
C ALA A 323 18.61 5.80 1.17
N VAL A 324 17.95 5.22 2.18
CA VAL A 324 18.07 3.78 2.49
C VAL A 324 17.56 2.95 1.33
N ALA A 325 16.42 3.33 0.71
CA ALA A 325 15.87 2.63 -0.44
C ALA A 325 16.84 2.65 -1.63
N GLU A 326 17.40 3.80 -1.95
CA GLU A 326 18.35 3.93 -3.06
C GLU A 326 19.63 3.08 -2.84
N GLN A 327 20.12 3.01 -1.60
CA GLN A 327 21.28 2.17 -1.27
C GLN A 327 20.95 0.69 -1.33
N ALA A 328 19.85 0.27 -0.69
CA ALA A 328 19.44 -1.15 -0.69
C ALA A 328 19.15 -1.66 -2.11
N GLU A 329 18.57 -0.83 -2.98
CA GLU A 329 18.39 -1.17 -4.39
C GLU A 329 19.69 -1.41 -5.13
N LYS A 330 20.74 -0.62 -4.89
CA LYS A 330 22.09 -0.81 -5.46
C LYS A 330 22.71 -2.11 -4.96
N ASP A 331 22.62 -2.37 -3.65
CA ASP A 331 23.20 -3.54 -3.03
C ASP A 331 22.54 -4.84 -3.53
N ARG A 332 21.20 -4.81 -3.72
CA ARG A 332 20.43 -5.95 -4.19
C ARG A 332 20.89 -6.49 -5.55
N PHE A 333 21.25 -5.63 -6.49
CA PHE A 333 21.64 -6.06 -7.84
C PHE A 333 22.98 -6.81 -7.89
N GLY A 334 23.72 -6.84 -6.81
CA GLY A 334 24.91 -7.69 -6.65
C GLY A 334 24.62 -9.11 -6.15
N ILE A 335 23.40 -9.41 -5.73
CA ILE A 335 23.03 -10.65 -5.03
C ILE A 335 22.03 -11.46 -5.88
N ARG A 336 22.49 -12.58 -6.49
CA ARG A 336 21.67 -13.43 -7.38
C ARG A 336 20.44 -14.04 -6.72
N ASP A 337 20.44 -14.24 -5.41
CA ASP A 337 19.36 -14.87 -4.66
C ASP A 337 18.05 -14.05 -4.66
N TYR A 338 18.10 -12.78 -5.07
CA TYR A 338 16.94 -11.90 -5.17
C TYR A 338 16.39 -11.75 -6.60
N ASP A 339 16.98 -12.46 -7.57
CA ASP A 339 16.50 -12.42 -8.96
C ASP A 339 15.17 -13.16 -9.11
N ILE A 340 14.22 -12.50 -9.77
CA ILE A 340 12.95 -13.12 -10.12
C ILE A 340 13.12 -13.81 -11.46
N VAL A 341 12.95 -15.12 -11.46
CA VAL A 341 13.14 -15.98 -12.64
C VAL A 341 11.79 -16.14 -13.37
N LEU A 342 11.87 -16.21 -14.70
CA LEU A 342 10.72 -16.51 -15.54
C LEU A 342 10.29 -17.97 -15.33
N ASN A 343 8.98 -18.20 -15.19
CA ASN A 343 8.41 -19.55 -15.09
C ASN A 343 8.42 -20.24 -16.48
N ASP A 344 8.64 -21.55 -16.51
CA ASP A 344 8.66 -22.36 -17.74
C ASP A 344 7.29 -22.31 -18.49
N ASN A 345 6.18 -22.15 -17.76
CA ASN A 345 4.84 -22.02 -18.30
C ASN A 345 4.39 -20.54 -18.42
N CYS A 346 5.30 -19.62 -18.68
CA CYS A 346 4.99 -18.20 -18.79
C CYS A 346 4.11 -17.87 -20.00
N THR A 347 3.33 -16.81 -19.87
CA THR A 347 2.58 -16.23 -21.00
C THR A 347 3.51 -15.46 -21.93
N GLN A 348 3.05 -15.19 -23.16
CA GLN A 348 3.78 -14.34 -24.11
C GLN A 348 4.11 -12.95 -23.51
N LYS A 349 3.16 -12.34 -22.80
CA LYS A 349 3.37 -11.04 -22.13
C LYS A 349 4.50 -11.10 -21.09
N GLU A 350 4.54 -12.16 -20.29
CA GLU A 350 5.59 -12.37 -19.28
C GLU A 350 6.96 -12.60 -19.92
N PHE A 351 7.01 -13.39 -20.99
CA PHE A 351 8.23 -13.61 -21.75
C PHE A 351 8.81 -12.33 -22.33
N LEU A 352 7.96 -11.50 -22.96
CA LEU A 352 8.38 -10.22 -23.51
C LEU A 352 8.82 -9.23 -22.43
N ALA A 353 8.12 -9.18 -21.31
CA ALA A 353 8.49 -8.36 -20.17
C ALA A 353 9.85 -8.78 -19.59
N TYR A 354 10.06 -10.09 -19.39
CA TYR A 354 11.35 -10.62 -18.95
C TYR A 354 12.47 -10.33 -19.94
N SER A 355 12.21 -10.51 -21.24
CA SER A 355 13.20 -10.22 -22.30
C SER A 355 13.62 -8.75 -22.30
N ALA A 356 12.69 -7.84 -22.05
CA ALA A 356 13.02 -6.42 -21.92
C ALA A 356 13.92 -6.15 -20.70
N ILE A 357 13.62 -6.77 -19.56
CA ILE A 357 14.45 -6.66 -18.35
C ILE A 357 15.83 -7.28 -18.58
N ASP A 358 15.91 -8.49 -19.19
CA ASP A 358 17.19 -9.14 -19.48
C ASP A 358 18.05 -8.31 -20.45
N SER A 359 17.43 -7.58 -21.37
CA SER A 359 18.11 -6.65 -22.27
C SER A 359 18.84 -5.52 -21.54
N THR A 360 18.34 -5.07 -20.38
CA THR A 360 19.02 -4.05 -19.59
C THR A 360 20.34 -4.55 -19.03
N ARG A 361 20.39 -5.83 -18.66
CA ARG A 361 21.59 -6.49 -18.11
C ARG A 361 22.59 -6.87 -19.18
N ARG A 362 22.13 -7.40 -20.32
CA ARG A 362 23.00 -7.97 -21.37
C ARG A 362 23.40 -6.97 -22.47
N LEU A 363 22.52 -6.07 -22.82
CA LEU A 363 22.72 -5.15 -23.93
C LEU A 363 22.95 -3.71 -23.49
N GLY A 364 22.91 -3.43 -22.19
CA GLY A 364 23.07 -2.08 -21.64
C GLY A 364 21.93 -1.14 -22.04
N VAL A 365 20.69 -1.65 -22.09
CA VAL A 365 19.49 -0.84 -22.30
C VAL A 365 19.29 0.10 -21.10
N ALA A 366 19.22 1.40 -21.34
CA ALA A 366 19.17 2.44 -20.32
C ALA A 366 17.78 2.64 -19.72
N GLY A 367 16.73 2.27 -20.47
CA GLY A 367 15.34 2.40 -20.03
C GLY A 367 14.40 1.53 -20.85
N ILE A 368 13.35 1.05 -20.19
CA ILE A 368 12.27 0.29 -20.85
C ILE A 368 11.08 1.22 -20.98
N ILE A 369 10.60 1.43 -22.19
CA ILE A 369 9.46 2.27 -22.49
C ILE A 369 8.27 1.37 -22.83
N THR A 370 7.13 1.66 -22.25
CA THR A 370 5.87 1.00 -22.62
C THR A 370 4.74 2.00 -22.62
N ASP A 371 3.81 1.86 -23.53
CA ASP A 371 2.53 2.53 -23.47
C ASP A 371 1.54 1.72 -22.63
N SER A 372 0.65 2.40 -21.94
CA SER A 372 -0.24 1.70 -21.01
C SER A 372 -1.55 2.46 -20.79
N GLU A 373 -2.64 1.82 -21.15
CA GLU A 373 -3.98 2.33 -20.85
C GLU A 373 -4.40 1.99 -19.40
N THR A 374 -4.09 0.77 -18.95
CA THR A 374 -4.52 0.24 -17.63
C THR A 374 -3.38 0.09 -16.62
N GLY A 375 -2.14 0.28 -17.04
CA GLY A 375 -0.95 0.03 -16.24
C GLY A 375 -0.50 -1.44 -16.22
N GLU A 376 -1.20 -2.38 -16.84
CA GLU A 376 -0.90 -3.81 -16.78
C GLU A 376 0.48 -4.16 -17.32
N THR A 377 0.80 -3.72 -18.54
CA THR A 377 2.12 -4.00 -19.15
C THR A 377 3.26 -3.47 -18.30
N ALA A 378 3.13 -2.23 -17.81
CA ALA A 378 4.14 -1.63 -16.95
C ALA A 378 4.35 -2.44 -15.67
N ARG A 379 3.27 -2.91 -15.00
CA ARG A 379 3.37 -3.77 -13.82
C ARG A 379 3.98 -5.13 -14.13
N ASN A 380 3.64 -5.73 -15.26
CA ASN A 380 4.25 -7.00 -15.70
C ASN A 380 5.77 -6.88 -15.86
N ILE A 381 6.25 -5.77 -16.44
CA ILE A 381 7.69 -5.51 -16.55
C ILE A 381 8.30 -5.27 -15.15
N ALA A 382 7.68 -4.41 -14.35
CA ALA A 382 8.17 -4.03 -13.04
C ALA A 382 8.24 -5.21 -12.05
N ALA A 383 7.38 -6.23 -12.23
CA ALA A 383 7.39 -7.45 -11.41
C ALA A 383 8.73 -8.20 -11.46
N PHE A 384 9.50 -8.08 -12.53
CA PHE A 384 10.83 -8.68 -12.64
C PHE A 384 11.95 -7.87 -11.98
N ARG A 385 11.63 -6.73 -11.34
CA ARG A 385 12.55 -5.94 -10.51
C ARG A 385 13.89 -5.63 -11.19
N GLY A 386 13.81 -5.14 -12.44
CA GLY A 386 15.01 -4.78 -13.21
C GLY A 386 15.81 -3.62 -12.62
N PRO A 387 17.09 -3.46 -13.06
CA PRO A 387 17.97 -2.39 -12.56
C PRO A 387 17.62 -1.00 -13.11
N THR A 388 16.90 -0.93 -14.23
CA THR A 388 16.52 0.31 -14.89
C THR A 388 15.03 0.59 -14.73
N PRO A 389 14.61 1.87 -14.72
CA PRO A 389 13.20 2.20 -14.59
C PRO A 389 12.38 1.79 -15.82
N VAL A 390 11.09 1.54 -15.57
CA VAL A 390 10.07 1.38 -16.60
C VAL A 390 9.41 2.73 -16.84
N LEU A 391 9.60 3.32 -18.01
CA LEU A 391 9.03 4.59 -18.41
C LEU A 391 7.65 4.31 -19.04
N ALA A 392 6.61 4.44 -18.25
CA ALA A 392 5.24 4.10 -18.66
C ALA A 392 4.52 5.34 -19.20
N ILE A 393 4.21 5.33 -20.50
CA ILE A 393 3.41 6.36 -21.14
C ILE A 393 1.94 6.05 -20.90
N CYS A 394 1.28 6.89 -20.13
CA CYS A 394 -0.11 6.73 -19.74
C CYS A 394 -1.00 7.71 -20.49
N TYR A 395 -2.09 7.22 -21.05
CA TYR A 395 -3.06 8.06 -21.79
C TYR A 395 -4.19 8.57 -20.90
N LYS A 396 -4.26 8.09 -19.65
CA LYS A 396 -5.17 8.56 -18.61
C LYS A 396 -4.36 9.04 -17.41
N GLU A 397 -4.68 10.21 -16.87
CA GLU A 397 -4.03 10.74 -15.66
C GLU A 397 -4.21 9.79 -14.47
N LYS A 398 -5.37 9.13 -14.39
CA LYS A 398 -5.68 8.18 -13.31
C LYS A 398 -4.77 6.95 -13.37
N THR A 399 -4.50 6.41 -14.58
CA THR A 399 -3.52 5.33 -14.75
C THR A 399 -2.12 5.75 -14.32
N GLN A 400 -1.72 6.99 -14.63
CA GLN A 400 -0.47 7.54 -14.14
C GLN A 400 -0.41 7.54 -12.61
N ARG A 401 -1.49 7.95 -11.94
CA ARG A 401 -1.55 7.98 -10.48
C ARG A 401 -1.54 6.58 -9.86
N TRP A 402 -2.24 5.60 -10.48
CA TRP A 402 -2.21 4.20 -10.00
C TRP A 402 -0.82 3.57 -10.04
N LEU A 403 -0.04 3.86 -11.06
CA LEU A 403 1.31 3.32 -11.21
C LEU A 403 2.32 3.88 -10.19
N ASN A 404 1.96 4.93 -9.44
CA ASN A 404 2.79 5.45 -8.35
C ASN A 404 2.91 4.51 -7.13
N LEU A 405 2.18 3.42 -7.07
CA LEU A 405 2.37 2.35 -6.08
C LEU A 405 3.25 1.20 -6.58
N SER A 406 3.63 1.18 -7.86
CA SER A 406 4.37 0.06 -8.43
C SER A 406 5.87 0.36 -8.51
N TYR A 407 6.70 -0.60 -8.04
CA TYR A 407 8.15 -0.52 -8.06
C TYR A 407 8.72 -0.16 -9.43
N GLY A 408 9.72 0.71 -9.47
CA GLY A 408 10.52 0.99 -10.68
C GLY A 408 9.78 1.67 -11.83
N ILE A 409 8.47 1.93 -11.71
CA ILE A 409 7.72 2.60 -12.78
C ILE A 409 7.82 4.11 -12.62
N ILE A 410 8.16 4.81 -13.68
CA ILE A 410 8.03 6.25 -13.83
C ILE A 410 6.87 6.49 -14.79
N PRO A 411 5.67 6.76 -14.26
CA PRO A 411 4.49 6.98 -15.09
C PRO A 411 4.47 8.40 -15.62
N ILE A 412 4.18 8.57 -16.90
CA ILE A 412 4.21 9.85 -17.59
C ILE A 412 2.93 9.99 -18.40
N TYR A 413 2.15 11.03 -18.11
CA TYR A 413 0.95 11.32 -18.87
C TYR A 413 1.28 11.91 -20.25
N GLN A 414 0.61 11.41 -21.26
CA GLN A 414 0.62 11.93 -22.61
C GLN A 414 -0.79 11.87 -23.18
N LYS A 415 -1.23 12.98 -23.77
CA LYS A 415 -2.54 13.02 -24.44
C LYS A 415 -2.55 12.04 -25.61
N GLU A 416 -3.60 11.24 -25.72
CA GLU A 416 -3.79 10.29 -26.82
C GLU A 416 -3.90 11.00 -28.17
N HIS A 417 -3.34 10.39 -29.21
CA HIS A 417 -3.38 10.85 -30.58
C HIS A 417 -3.70 9.67 -31.52
N GLN A 418 -4.27 9.96 -32.69
CA GLN A 418 -4.67 8.92 -33.64
C GLN A 418 -3.49 8.14 -34.24
N SER A 419 -2.32 8.77 -34.41
CA SER A 419 -1.11 8.13 -34.93
C SER A 419 -0.26 7.56 -33.80
N ALA A 420 -0.09 6.24 -33.79
CA ALA A 420 0.78 5.56 -32.83
C ALA A 420 2.27 5.94 -33.03
N GLU A 421 2.71 6.17 -34.25
CA GLU A 421 4.06 6.64 -34.56
C GLU A 421 4.31 8.03 -33.97
N TYR A 422 3.33 8.93 -34.15
CA TYR A 422 3.39 10.25 -33.54
C TYR A 422 3.46 10.15 -32.00
N MET A 423 2.62 9.31 -31.38
CA MET A 423 2.61 9.13 -29.93
C MET A 423 3.95 8.64 -29.41
N PHE A 424 4.54 7.64 -30.07
CA PHE A 424 5.86 7.10 -29.69
C PHE A 424 6.95 8.16 -29.83
N THR A 425 7.02 8.85 -30.95
CA THR A 425 8.02 9.90 -31.18
C THR A 425 7.89 11.06 -30.20
N ALA A 426 6.65 11.48 -29.92
CA ALA A 426 6.37 12.52 -28.92
C ALA A 426 6.79 12.07 -27.50
N ALA A 427 6.52 10.80 -27.14
CA ALA A 427 6.97 10.21 -25.90
C ALA A 427 8.51 10.25 -25.76
N ILE A 428 9.23 9.81 -26.79
CA ILE A 428 10.70 9.83 -26.80
C ILE A 428 11.25 11.27 -26.63
N ARG A 429 10.66 12.25 -27.32
CA ARG A 429 11.05 13.67 -27.17
C ARG A 429 10.83 14.15 -25.71
N MET A 430 9.68 13.85 -25.14
CA MET A 430 9.33 14.23 -23.77
C MET A 430 10.27 13.58 -22.74
N LEU A 431 10.56 12.28 -22.88
CA LEU A 431 11.48 11.55 -22.00
C LEU A 431 12.89 12.15 -22.06
N ARG A 432 13.34 12.54 -23.26
CA ARG A 432 14.62 13.20 -23.44
C ARG A 432 14.65 14.60 -22.81
N GLN A 433 13.61 15.40 -23.04
CA GLN A 433 13.49 16.75 -22.42
C GLN A 433 13.50 16.69 -20.89
N LYS A 434 12.92 15.64 -20.31
CA LYS A 434 12.93 15.37 -18.86
C LYS A 434 14.24 14.76 -18.36
N GLY A 435 15.19 14.45 -19.23
CA GLY A 435 16.50 13.89 -18.89
C GLY A 435 16.49 12.41 -18.51
N TYR A 436 15.43 11.66 -18.83
CA TYR A 436 15.38 10.22 -18.57
C TYR A 436 16.21 9.39 -19.55
N ILE A 437 16.36 9.86 -20.79
CA ILE A 437 17.12 9.22 -21.87
C ILE A 437 17.89 10.26 -22.67
N THR A 438 19.00 9.83 -23.29
CA THR A 438 19.83 10.62 -24.22
C THR A 438 19.73 10.04 -25.64
N LEU A 439 20.27 10.74 -26.65
CA LEU A 439 20.28 10.26 -28.04
C LEU A 439 21.12 8.99 -28.25
N ASP A 440 22.15 8.79 -27.42
CA ASP A 440 23.08 7.66 -27.55
C ASP A 440 22.64 6.43 -26.77
N ASP A 441 21.61 6.58 -25.92
CA ASP A 441 21.08 5.46 -25.14
C ASP A 441 20.39 4.44 -26.04
N LYS A 442 20.53 3.16 -25.65
CA LYS A 442 19.64 2.09 -26.11
C LYS A 442 18.39 2.05 -25.23
N ILE A 443 17.26 1.88 -25.83
CA ILE A 443 15.96 1.71 -25.18
C ILE A 443 15.32 0.42 -25.66
N ALA A 444 14.52 -0.21 -24.79
CA ALA A 444 13.60 -1.27 -25.18
C ALA A 444 12.17 -0.71 -25.15
N TYR A 445 11.42 -0.92 -26.22
CA TYR A 445 10.02 -0.51 -26.33
C TYR A 445 9.13 -1.74 -26.39
N LEU A 446 8.19 -1.84 -25.44
CA LEU A 446 7.18 -2.89 -25.38
C LEU A 446 5.82 -2.30 -25.69
N SER A 447 5.13 -2.87 -26.67
CA SER A 447 3.78 -2.44 -27.05
C SER A 447 2.97 -3.58 -27.66
N GLY A 448 1.70 -3.31 -27.95
CA GLY A 448 0.81 -4.15 -28.75
C GLY A 448 0.93 -3.87 -30.23
N SER A 449 0.53 -4.83 -31.07
CA SER A 449 0.44 -4.65 -32.51
C SER A 449 -0.63 -3.63 -32.89
N PHE A 450 -0.38 -2.87 -33.95
CA PHE A 450 -1.36 -1.97 -34.51
C PHE A 450 -2.58 -2.77 -35.02
N GLY A 451 -3.76 -2.50 -34.48
CA GLY A 451 -5.03 -3.05 -34.96
C GLY A 451 -5.85 -3.89 -33.99
N GLU A 452 -5.28 -4.45 -32.94
CA GLU A 452 -6.05 -5.12 -31.90
C GLU A 452 -5.87 -4.40 -30.54
N ARG A 453 -6.98 -4.01 -29.94
CA ARG A 453 -7.00 -3.50 -28.56
C ARG A 453 -6.71 -4.66 -27.61
N GLY A 454 -5.54 -4.66 -27.03
CA GLY A 454 -5.25 -5.49 -25.87
C GLY A 454 -4.17 -6.54 -26.06
N GLY A 455 -2.96 -6.20 -25.73
CA GLY A 455 -1.90 -7.13 -25.43
C GLY A 455 -0.53 -6.63 -25.86
N THR A 456 0.48 -6.99 -25.07
CA THR A 456 1.89 -6.80 -25.42
C THR A 456 2.28 -7.89 -26.41
N THR A 457 2.64 -7.53 -27.64
CA THR A 457 2.92 -8.50 -28.71
C THR A 457 4.34 -8.44 -29.23
N PHE A 458 5.09 -7.36 -28.97
CA PHE A 458 6.47 -7.23 -29.39
C PHE A 458 7.33 -6.46 -28.39
N VAL A 459 8.65 -6.67 -28.49
CA VAL A 459 9.69 -5.84 -27.90
C VAL A 459 10.64 -5.40 -29.01
N GLU A 460 10.93 -4.10 -29.09
CA GLU A 460 11.89 -3.53 -30.02
C GLU A 460 13.03 -2.87 -29.25
N ILE A 461 14.28 -3.12 -29.63
CA ILE A 461 15.47 -2.53 -29.00
C ILE A 461 16.22 -1.69 -30.03
N ASN A 462 16.28 -0.38 -29.78
CA ASN A 462 16.92 0.58 -30.69
C ASN A 462 17.73 1.63 -29.90
N ARG A 463 18.62 2.33 -30.60
CA ARG A 463 19.18 3.59 -30.10
C ARG A 463 18.14 4.70 -30.29
N VAL A 464 18.03 5.60 -29.30
CA VAL A 464 17.11 6.74 -29.36
C VAL A 464 17.29 7.55 -30.65
N ARG A 465 18.55 7.76 -31.11
CA ARG A 465 18.86 8.46 -32.36
C ARG A 465 18.17 7.83 -33.57
N GLN A 466 18.17 6.51 -33.68
CA GLN A 466 17.58 5.79 -34.82
C GLN A 466 16.05 5.94 -34.90
N VAL A 467 15.39 6.16 -33.75
CA VAL A 467 13.93 6.44 -33.73
C VAL A 467 13.63 7.77 -34.42
N PHE A 468 14.48 8.79 -34.21
CA PHE A 468 14.29 10.09 -34.85
C PHE A 468 14.65 10.09 -36.34
N ASP A 469 15.69 9.37 -36.74
CA ASP A 469 16.12 9.31 -38.15
C ASP A 469 15.02 8.67 -39.00
N LYS A 470 14.38 7.60 -38.56
CA LYS A 470 13.24 6.98 -39.21
C LYS A 470 12.04 7.94 -39.35
N SER A 471 11.75 8.76 -38.34
CA SER A 471 10.63 9.72 -38.38
C SER A 471 10.87 10.89 -39.36
N TYR A 472 12.11 11.21 -39.71
CA TYR A 472 12.44 12.23 -40.72
C TYR A 472 12.20 11.75 -42.14
N GLU A 473 12.41 10.44 -42.42
CA GLU A 473 12.19 9.87 -43.77
C GLU A 473 10.70 9.86 -44.19
N PHE A 474 9.78 9.80 -43.22
CA PHE A 474 8.33 9.80 -43.45
C PHE A 474 7.69 11.20 -43.61
N HIS A 475 8.43 12.28 -43.37
CA HIS A 475 7.92 13.66 -43.42
C HIS A 475 8.45 14.48 -44.60
N LEU A 476 9.13 13.87 -45.57
CA LEU A 476 9.41 14.52 -46.83
C LEU A 476 8.16 14.36 -47.72
N PRO A 477 7.44 15.45 -48.07
CA PRO A 477 6.41 15.38 -49.11
C PRO A 477 7.07 14.95 -50.41
N GLN A 478 6.50 13.93 -51.04
CA GLN A 478 6.79 13.59 -52.44
C GLN A 478 6.31 14.70 -53.34
#